data_ddc0fd731ee6a0d3cf5c08aa5827d142
#
_entry.id   ddc0fd731ee6a0d3cf5c08aa5827d142
#
_cell.length_a   1.000
_cell.length_b   1.000
_cell.length_c   1.000
_cell.angle_alpha   90.00
_cell.angle_beta   90.00
_cell.angle_gamma   90.00
#
_symmetry.space_group_name_H-M   'P 1'
#
loop_
_entity.id
_entity.type
_entity.pdbx_description
1 polymer ?
#
loop_
_entity_poly.entity_id
_entity_poly.type
_entity_poly.pdbx_seq_one_letter_code
_entity_poly.pdbx_strand_id
1 'polypeptide(L)'
;MIKILKRGFFLAKNFGVMYALKKGINFLVAKTIKSLNSLFFKNNSKNHWDFRFLTDWAFVGGSNQTLYFACGLFANIDRKEIENVRTILDFGCGTGDSSIVFNIFLPKAKVFLHDFSQVAVKEGLKKYKRFLNIEAANLENKENFDLVYSSNVIEHVLKPELFVRDLIKISKKYVIIQCPWKEYHPDGKNITPENPVSEHFWTIDEGFLEKYVFANKEFEWTYKVGVVPMAWQGGEQVFIFGKLK
;
A
#
# COMPACT_ATOMS: atom_id res chain seq x y z
N MET A 1 -4.34 11.92 -26.18
CA MET A 1 -4.29 11.05 -27.38
C MET A 1 -2.87 10.78 -27.87
N ILE A 2 -2.06 11.79 -28.19
CA ILE A 2 -0.68 11.62 -28.74
C ILE A 2 0.24 10.80 -27.81
N LYS A 3 0.20 11.00 -26.48
CA LYS A 3 1.02 10.21 -25.52
C LYS A 3 0.67 8.71 -25.54
N ILE A 4 -0.61 8.35 -25.68
CA ILE A 4 -1.07 6.96 -25.74
C ILE A 4 -0.59 6.29 -27.02
N LEU A 5 -0.70 6.97 -28.15
CA LEU A 5 -0.22 6.47 -29.45
C LEU A 5 1.31 6.26 -29.45
N LYS A 6 2.09 7.22 -28.91
CA LYS A 6 3.54 7.08 -28.77
C LYS A 6 3.93 5.89 -27.90
N ARG A 7 3.22 5.67 -26.76
CA ARG A 7 3.45 4.52 -25.88
C ARG A 7 3.08 3.20 -26.56
N GLY A 8 1.97 3.15 -27.28
CA GLY A 8 1.57 1.97 -28.05
C GLY A 8 2.58 1.60 -29.13
N PHE A 9 3.08 2.59 -29.87
CA PHE A 9 4.11 2.39 -30.88
C PHE A 9 5.44 1.90 -30.27
N PHE A 10 5.88 2.48 -29.13
CA PHE A 10 7.06 2.03 -28.41
C PHE A 10 6.94 0.56 -27.96
N LEU A 11 5.80 0.18 -27.39
CA LEU A 11 5.56 -1.21 -26.95
C LEU A 11 5.55 -2.18 -28.12
N ALA A 12 4.91 -1.81 -29.25
CA ALA A 12 4.86 -2.65 -30.45
C ALA A 12 6.26 -2.86 -31.05
N LYS A 13 7.07 -1.80 -31.10
CA LYS A 13 8.45 -1.83 -31.63
C LYS A 13 9.39 -2.71 -30.77
N ASN A 14 9.27 -2.63 -29.43
CA ASN A 14 10.25 -3.27 -28.53
C ASN A 14 9.79 -4.64 -28.00
N PHE A 15 8.50 -4.90 -27.95
CA PHE A 15 7.93 -6.10 -27.31
C PHE A 15 6.94 -6.85 -28.20
N GLY A 16 6.75 -6.39 -29.44
CA GLY A 16 5.83 -6.97 -30.42
C GLY A 16 4.40 -6.45 -30.35
N VAL A 17 3.72 -6.51 -31.50
CA VAL A 17 2.36 -5.97 -31.69
C VAL A 17 1.35 -6.62 -30.75
N MET A 18 1.42 -7.95 -30.58
CA MET A 18 0.51 -8.68 -29.69
C MET A 18 0.62 -8.25 -28.20
N TYR A 19 1.83 -7.96 -27.74
CA TYR A 19 2.04 -7.45 -26.40
C TYR A 19 1.45 -6.02 -26.26
N ALA A 20 1.67 -5.16 -27.25
CA ALA A 20 1.12 -3.80 -27.24
C ALA A 20 -0.42 -3.80 -27.28
N LEU A 21 -1.03 -4.67 -28.09
CA LEU A 21 -2.49 -4.87 -28.15
C LEU A 21 -3.04 -5.36 -26.80
N LYS A 22 -2.43 -6.39 -26.19
CA LYS A 22 -2.83 -6.88 -24.88
C LYS A 22 -2.77 -5.79 -23.80
N LYS A 23 -1.70 -4.98 -23.79
CA LYS A 23 -1.58 -3.84 -22.86
C LYS A 23 -2.62 -2.75 -23.13
N GLY A 24 -2.92 -2.47 -24.39
CA GLY A 24 -3.95 -1.52 -24.78
C GLY A 24 -5.36 -1.97 -24.36
N ILE A 25 -5.70 -3.24 -24.58
CA ILE A 25 -6.97 -3.84 -24.16
C ILE A 25 -7.08 -3.79 -22.64
N ASN A 26 -6.06 -4.23 -21.91
CA ASN A 26 -6.07 -4.19 -20.43
C ASN A 26 -6.26 -2.76 -19.90
N PHE A 27 -5.62 -1.76 -20.53
CA PHE A 27 -5.80 -0.36 -20.17
C PHE A 27 -7.24 0.12 -20.38
N LEU A 28 -7.87 -0.22 -21.52
CA LEU A 28 -9.25 0.14 -21.80
C LEU A 28 -10.22 -0.55 -20.83
N VAL A 29 -10.02 -1.84 -20.58
CA VAL A 29 -10.80 -2.61 -19.62
C VAL A 29 -10.69 -1.99 -18.23
N ALA A 30 -9.47 -1.73 -17.73
CA ALA A 30 -9.27 -1.12 -16.43
C ALA A 30 -9.92 0.26 -16.31
N LYS A 31 -9.83 1.09 -17.37
CA LYS A 31 -10.48 2.42 -17.39
C LYS A 31 -12.00 2.31 -17.33
N THR A 32 -12.58 1.36 -18.07
CA THR A 32 -14.03 1.11 -18.06
C THR A 32 -14.48 0.62 -16.68
N ILE A 33 -13.76 -0.33 -16.09
CA ILE A 33 -14.05 -0.86 -14.75
C ILE A 33 -13.94 0.25 -13.70
N LYS A 34 -12.89 1.10 -13.76
CA LYS A 34 -12.75 2.25 -12.83
C LYS A 34 -13.92 3.23 -12.97
N SER A 35 -14.38 3.51 -14.19
CA SER A 35 -15.54 4.38 -14.41
C SER A 35 -16.82 3.76 -13.83
N LEU A 36 -17.05 2.48 -14.03
CA LEU A 36 -18.18 1.77 -13.42
C LEU A 36 -18.12 1.80 -11.89
N ASN A 37 -16.96 1.53 -11.31
CA ASN A 37 -16.79 1.57 -9.87
C ASN A 37 -17.18 2.95 -9.30
N SER A 38 -16.70 4.04 -9.89
CA SER A 38 -17.00 5.40 -9.44
C SER A 38 -18.45 5.82 -9.63
N LEU A 39 -19.19 5.16 -10.54
CA LEU A 39 -20.63 5.39 -10.72
C LEU A 39 -21.48 4.70 -9.63
N PHE A 40 -21.05 3.54 -9.15
CA PHE A 40 -21.85 2.73 -8.23
C PHE A 40 -21.39 2.82 -6.77
N PHE A 41 -20.13 3.18 -6.51
CA PHE A 41 -19.59 3.16 -5.15
C PHE A 41 -18.88 4.48 -4.81
N LYS A 42 -19.09 4.92 -3.57
CA LYS A 42 -18.35 6.06 -3.01
C LYS A 42 -16.87 5.70 -2.91
N ASN A 43 -15.99 6.59 -3.37
CA ASN A 43 -14.54 6.44 -3.25
C ASN A 43 -14.13 6.11 -1.80
N ASN A 44 -13.14 5.23 -1.65
CA ASN A 44 -12.63 4.75 -0.37
C ASN A 44 -13.66 4.04 0.52
N SER A 45 -14.85 3.71 0.00
CA SER A 45 -15.78 2.83 0.72
C SER A 45 -15.32 1.37 0.64
N LYS A 46 -15.81 0.53 1.58
CA LYS A 46 -15.53 -0.91 1.55
C LYS A 46 -15.95 -1.53 0.20
N ASN A 47 -17.14 -1.20 -0.29
CA ASN A 47 -17.65 -1.73 -1.57
C ASN A 47 -16.80 -1.28 -2.77
N HIS A 48 -16.27 -0.05 -2.74
CA HIS A 48 -15.33 0.43 -3.76
C HIS A 48 -14.08 -0.45 -3.84
N TRP A 49 -13.46 -0.75 -2.70
CA TRP A 49 -12.27 -1.58 -2.64
C TRP A 49 -12.55 -3.06 -2.90
N ASP A 50 -13.67 -3.62 -2.35
CA ASP A 50 -14.10 -4.99 -2.66
C ASP A 50 -14.24 -5.18 -4.18
N PHE A 51 -14.88 -4.22 -4.86
CA PHE A 51 -15.02 -4.26 -6.31
C PHE A 51 -13.66 -4.19 -7.03
N ARG A 52 -12.76 -3.32 -6.60
CA ARG A 52 -11.41 -3.21 -7.18
C ARG A 52 -10.60 -4.49 -7.03
N PHE A 53 -10.58 -5.10 -5.85
CA PHE A 53 -9.84 -6.35 -5.63
C PHE A 53 -10.39 -7.52 -6.44
N LEU A 54 -11.69 -7.54 -6.74
CA LEU A 54 -12.29 -8.57 -7.59
C LEU A 54 -12.11 -8.34 -9.10
N THR A 55 -11.86 -7.12 -9.52
CA THR A 55 -11.96 -6.75 -10.94
C THR A 55 -10.68 -6.18 -11.53
N ASP A 56 -10.31 -4.95 -11.16
CA ASP A 56 -9.26 -4.21 -11.86
C ASP A 56 -7.88 -4.28 -11.21
N TRP A 57 -7.78 -4.71 -9.94
CA TRP A 57 -6.52 -4.71 -9.18
C TRP A 57 -5.36 -5.39 -9.93
N ALA A 58 -5.61 -6.58 -10.49
CA ALA A 58 -4.61 -7.29 -11.27
C ALA A 58 -4.26 -6.58 -12.59
N PHE A 59 -5.24 -5.95 -13.25
CA PHE A 59 -5.04 -5.26 -14.53
C PHE A 59 -4.28 -3.95 -14.39
N VAL A 60 -4.50 -3.22 -13.29
CA VAL A 60 -3.78 -1.96 -13.01
C VAL A 60 -2.39 -2.21 -12.41
N GLY A 61 -2.05 -3.45 -12.11
CA GLY A 61 -0.74 -3.83 -11.56
C GLY A 61 -0.63 -3.62 -10.05
N GLY A 62 -1.75 -3.59 -9.33
CA GLY A 62 -1.77 -3.37 -7.88
C GLY A 62 -0.95 -4.39 -7.10
N SER A 63 -1.05 -5.69 -7.44
CA SER A 63 -0.20 -6.72 -6.83
C SER A 63 1.30 -6.47 -7.01
N ASN A 64 1.72 -6.08 -8.22
CA ASN A 64 3.12 -5.77 -8.49
C ASN A 64 3.57 -4.52 -7.72
N GLN A 65 2.72 -3.50 -7.65
CA GLN A 65 2.98 -2.28 -6.92
C GLN A 65 3.22 -2.57 -5.43
N THR A 66 2.33 -3.34 -4.79
CA THR A 66 2.46 -3.75 -3.38
C THR A 66 3.76 -4.53 -3.14
N LEU A 67 4.14 -5.43 -4.06
CA LEU A 67 5.40 -6.15 -4.01
C LEU A 67 6.61 -5.19 -4.04
N TYR A 68 6.62 -4.22 -4.98
CA TYR A 68 7.70 -3.24 -5.09
C TYR A 68 7.79 -2.32 -3.89
N PHE A 69 6.68 -1.93 -3.28
CA PHE A 69 6.68 -1.16 -2.05
C PHE A 69 7.36 -1.92 -0.91
N ALA A 70 7.03 -3.18 -0.71
CA ALA A 70 7.67 -4.00 0.29
C ALA A 70 9.17 -4.23 0.00
N CYS A 71 9.58 -4.40 -1.27
CA CYS A 71 10.99 -4.41 -1.65
C CYS A 71 11.69 -3.08 -1.33
N GLY A 72 11.03 -1.96 -1.62
CA GLY A 72 11.52 -0.61 -1.31
C GLY A 72 11.73 -0.41 0.19
N LEU A 73 10.84 -0.96 1.03
CA LEU A 73 11.02 -0.95 2.47
C LEU A 73 12.36 -1.56 2.87
N PHE A 74 12.64 -2.79 2.45
CA PHE A 74 13.88 -3.50 2.80
C PHE A 74 15.15 -2.90 2.21
N ALA A 75 15.03 -2.06 1.18
CA ALA A 75 16.12 -1.26 0.65
C ALA A 75 16.38 0.03 1.48
N ASN A 76 15.43 0.46 2.30
CA ASN A 76 15.49 1.73 3.02
C ASN A 76 15.55 1.62 4.54
N ILE A 77 15.31 0.45 5.13
CA ILE A 77 15.46 0.20 6.57
C ILE A 77 16.68 -0.68 6.85
N ASP A 78 17.24 -0.57 8.06
CA ASP A 78 18.22 -1.56 8.53
C ASP A 78 17.48 -2.83 8.97
N ARG A 79 17.62 -3.90 8.18
CA ARG A 79 17.00 -5.19 8.47
C ARG A 79 17.37 -5.76 9.84
N LYS A 80 18.56 -5.44 10.35
CA LYS A 80 19.03 -5.93 11.67
C LYS A 80 18.12 -5.47 12.80
N GLU A 81 17.49 -4.33 12.68
CA GLU A 81 16.56 -3.82 13.71
C GLU A 81 15.33 -4.71 13.87
N ILE A 82 14.86 -5.34 12.77
CA ILE A 82 13.64 -6.16 12.77
C ILE A 82 13.89 -7.65 12.54
N GLU A 83 15.14 -8.13 12.53
CA GLU A 83 15.48 -9.54 12.26
C GLU A 83 14.88 -10.53 13.28
N ASN A 84 14.62 -10.06 14.50
CA ASN A 84 14.05 -10.85 15.60
C ASN A 84 12.52 -10.80 15.66
N VAL A 85 11.85 -10.18 14.70
CA VAL A 85 10.38 -10.16 14.57
C VAL A 85 9.87 -11.58 14.28
N ARG A 86 8.81 -12.00 14.99
CA ARG A 86 8.16 -13.30 14.81
C ARG A 86 6.73 -13.16 14.27
N THR A 87 6.09 -12.04 14.54
CA THR A 87 4.73 -11.78 14.09
C THR A 87 4.66 -10.42 13.40
N ILE A 88 4.15 -10.40 12.18
CA ILE A 88 3.97 -9.20 11.38
C ILE A 88 2.49 -9.06 11.07
N LEU A 89 1.91 -7.92 11.36
CA LEU A 89 0.60 -7.54 10.84
C LEU A 89 0.80 -6.68 9.61
N ASP A 90 0.28 -7.10 8.47
CA ASP A 90 0.14 -6.27 7.27
C ASP A 90 -1.25 -5.64 7.30
N PHE A 91 -1.31 -4.36 7.74
CA PHE A 91 -2.54 -3.61 7.95
C PHE A 91 -2.90 -2.80 6.71
N GLY A 92 -4.02 -3.11 6.09
CA GLY A 92 -4.37 -2.63 4.75
C GLY A 92 -3.64 -3.43 3.68
N CYS A 93 -3.56 -4.76 3.87
CA CYS A 93 -2.73 -5.66 3.08
C CYS A 93 -3.18 -5.82 1.62
N GLY A 94 -4.38 -5.36 1.25
CA GLY A 94 -4.98 -5.71 -0.03
C GLY A 94 -5.00 -7.22 -0.23
N THR A 95 -4.47 -7.68 -1.35
CA THR A 95 -4.34 -9.12 -1.66
C THR A 95 -3.07 -9.79 -1.08
N GLY A 96 -2.41 -9.16 -0.10
CA GLY A 96 -1.31 -9.73 0.67
C GLY A 96 -0.01 -9.96 -0.10
N ASP A 97 0.21 -9.25 -1.20
CA ASP A 97 1.37 -9.47 -2.09
C ASP A 97 2.72 -9.07 -1.41
N SER A 98 2.72 -8.14 -0.46
CA SER A 98 3.85 -7.79 0.42
C SER A 98 4.39 -8.98 1.22
N SER A 99 3.52 -9.95 1.56
CA SER A 99 3.89 -11.13 2.34
C SER A 99 4.97 -11.98 1.66
N ILE A 100 5.09 -11.95 0.33
CA ILE A 100 6.17 -12.61 -0.40
C ILE A 100 7.52 -12.06 0.08
N VAL A 101 7.63 -10.73 0.14
CA VAL A 101 8.86 -10.04 0.52
C VAL A 101 9.18 -10.27 1.99
N PHE A 102 8.17 -10.18 2.86
CA PHE A 102 8.35 -10.48 4.29
C PHE A 102 8.82 -11.92 4.51
N ASN A 103 8.25 -12.90 3.83
CA ASN A 103 8.70 -14.30 3.96
C ASN A 103 10.13 -14.53 3.44
N ILE A 104 10.59 -13.77 2.45
CA ILE A 104 11.98 -13.83 1.95
C ILE A 104 12.94 -13.20 2.96
N PHE A 105 12.66 -11.99 3.43
CA PHE A 105 13.59 -11.23 4.26
C PHE A 105 13.51 -11.57 5.75
N LEU A 106 12.35 -12.02 6.22
CA LEU A 106 12.06 -12.42 7.62
C LEU A 106 11.43 -13.82 7.68
N PRO A 107 12.15 -14.86 7.23
CA PRO A 107 11.56 -16.21 7.03
C PRO A 107 11.06 -16.88 8.31
N LYS A 108 11.46 -16.38 9.49
CA LYS A 108 11.00 -16.87 10.78
C LYS A 108 9.73 -16.18 11.27
N ALA A 109 9.30 -15.12 10.58
CA ALA A 109 8.09 -14.39 10.93
C ALA A 109 6.85 -15.00 10.28
N LYS A 110 5.74 -14.99 11.02
CA LYS A 110 4.40 -15.25 10.49
C LYS A 110 3.75 -13.92 10.14
N VAL A 111 3.20 -13.83 8.94
CA VAL A 111 2.52 -12.61 8.48
C VAL A 111 1.01 -12.78 8.62
N PHE A 112 0.38 -11.82 9.29
CA PHE A 112 -1.05 -11.75 9.48
C PHE A 112 -1.62 -10.68 8.56
N LEU A 113 -2.61 -11.05 7.76
CA LEU A 113 -3.26 -10.18 6.78
C LEU A 113 -4.49 -9.53 7.40
N HIS A 114 -4.54 -8.21 7.37
CA HIS A 114 -5.72 -7.44 7.74
C HIS A 114 -6.05 -6.41 6.67
N ASP A 115 -7.28 -6.41 6.22
CA ASP A 115 -7.84 -5.37 5.37
C ASP A 115 -9.33 -5.21 5.72
N PHE A 116 -9.87 -4.00 5.61
CA PHE A 116 -11.31 -3.80 5.81
C PHE A 116 -12.14 -4.47 4.70
N SER A 117 -11.53 -4.74 3.54
CA SER A 117 -12.03 -5.61 2.50
C SER A 117 -11.72 -7.07 2.83
N GLN A 118 -12.69 -7.79 3.38
CA GLN A 118 -12.54 -9.23 3.62
C GLN A 118 -12.37 -10.03 2.32
N VAL A 119 -12.82 -9.48 1.19
CA VAL A 119 -12.59 -10.03 -0.15
C VAL A 119 -11.10 -10.06 -0.47
N ALA A 120 -10.40 -8.97 -0.22
CA ALA A 120 -8.95 -8.88 -0.44
C ALA A 120 -8.18 -9.92 0.37
N VAL A 121 -8.45 -10.01 1.67
CA VAL A 121 -7.82 -11.01 2.58
C VAL A 121 -8.07 -12.43 2.10
N LYS A 122 -9.32 -12.75 1.72
CA LYS A 122 -9.68 -14.08 1.22
C LYS A 122 -8.93 -14.44 -0.07
N GLU A 123 -8.86 -13.51 -1.02
CA GLU A 123 -8.11 -13.73 -2.27
C GLU A 123 -6.60 -13.87 -2.00
N GLY A 124 -6.04 -13.10 -1.08
CA GLY A 124 -4.65 -13.22 -0.65
C GLY A 124 -4.34 -14.59 -0.05
N LEU A 125 -5.15 -15.05 0.90
CA LEU A 125 -5.01 -16.38 1.49
C LEU A 125 -5.13 -17.50 0.46
N LYS A 126 -6.11 -17.42 -0.44
CA LYS A 126 -6.27 -18.38 -1.53
C LYS A 126 -5.03 -18.45 -2.42
N LYS A 127 -4.43 -17.31 -2.70
CA LYS A 127 -3.25 -17.18 -3.57
C LYS A 127 -1.97 -17.70 -2.89
N TYR A 128 -1.75 -17.43 -1.62
CA TYR A 128 -0.45 -17.55 -0.99
C TYR A 128 -0.34 -18.55 0.17
N LYS A 129 -1.43 -18.90 0.88
CA LYS A 129 -1.37 -19.74 2.10
C LYS A 129 -0.68 -21.09 1.91
N ARG A 130 -0.65 -21.63 0.68
CA ARG A 130 0.00 -22.92 0.37
C ARG A 130 1.54 -22.81 0.32
N PHE A 131 2.09 -21.61 0.15
CA PHE A 131 3.50 -21.37 -0.12
C PHE A 131 4.16 -20.46 0.93
N LEU A 132 3.38 -19.63 1.62
CA LEU A 132 3.85 -18.64 2.56
C LEU A 132 3.29 -18.88 3.96
N ASN A 133 4.04 -18.47 4.99
CA ASN A 133 3.60 -18.49 6.37
C ASN A 133 2.69 -17.29 6.66
N ILE A 134 1.44 -17.37 6.19
CA ILE A 134 0.44 -16.30 6.30
C ILE A 134 -0.88 -16.78 6.88
N GLU A 135 -1.58 -15.87 7.56
CA GLU A 135 -2.92 -16.11 8.13
C GLU A 135 -3.76 -14.83 8.11
N ALA A 136 -5.09 -14.96 8.20
CA ALA A 136 -5.94 -13.80 8.46
C ALA A 136 -5.74 -13.35 9.91
N ALA A 137 -5.62 -12.02 10.11
CA ALA A 137 -5.60 -11.46 11.45
C ALA A 137 -7.02 -11.42 12.03
N ASN A 138 -7.14 -11.75 13.32
CA ASN A 138 -8.35 -11.51 14.10
C ASN A 138 -8.07 -10.45 15.17
N LEU A 139 -8.36 -9.19 14.84
CA LEU A 139 -8.10 -8.07 15.75
C LEU A 139 -9.08 -7.98 16.93
N GLU A 140 -10.21 -8.70 16.89
CA GLU A 140 -11.17 -8.78 18.01
C GLU A 140 -10.55 -9.47 19.23
N ASN A 141 -9.63 -10.39 19.01
CA ASN A 141 -8.93 -11.13 20.08
C ASN A 141 -7.85 -10.31 20.80
N LYS A 142 -7.71 -9.01 20.50
CA LYS A 142 -6.70 -8.11 21.06
C LYS A 142 -5.27 -8.64 20.90
N GLU A 143 -5.00 -9.38 19.84
CA GLU A 143 -3.67 -9.83 19.51
C GLU A 143 -2.78 -8.64 19.17
N ASN A 144 -1.56 -8.64 19.71
CA ASN A 144 -0.54 -7.65 19.38
C ASN A 144 0.58 -8.33 18.60
N PHE A 145 1.19 -7.59 17.66
CA PHE A 145 2.19 -8.09 16.73
C PHE A 145 3.55 -7.44 16.99
N ASP A 146 4.65 -8.17 16.77
CA ASP A 146 5.99 -7.60 16.94
C ASP A 146 6.22 -6.42 16.01
N LEU A 147 5.72 -6.51 14.78
CA LEU A 147 5.76 -5.47 13.77
C LEU A 147 4.36 -5.26 13.16
N VAL A 148 3.92 -4.02 13.13
CA VAL A 148 2.75 -3.59 12.35
C VAL A 148 3.24 -2.80 11.14
N TYR A 149 2.96 -3.30 9.96
CA TYR A 149 3.28 -2.66 8.68
C TYR A 149 2.01 -2.18 8.01
N SER A 150 2.03 -0.97 7.46
CA SER A 150 0.96 -0.44 6.65
C SER A 150 1.52 0.35 5.49
N SER A 151 1.11 0.01 4.27
CA SER A 151 1.64 0.60 3.05
C SER A 151 0.53 1.16 2.17
N ASN A 152 0.64 2.43 1.84
CA ASN A 152 -0.29 3.16 0.97
C ASN A 152 -1.76 3.04 1.46
N VAL A 153 -1.96 3.36 2.74
CA VAL A 153 -3.27 3.36 3.42
C VAL A 153 -3.55 4.70 4.09
N ILE A 154 -2.56 5.29 4.77
CA ILE A 154 -2.75 6.50 5.58
C ILE A 154 -3.25 7.69 4.75
N GLU A 155 -2.86 7.80 3.50
CA GLU A 155 -3.31 8.82 2.56
C GLU A 155 -4.79 8.70 2.20
N HIS A 156 -5.40 7.54 2.43
CA HIS A 156 -6.81 7.25 2.14
C HIS A 156 -7.74 7.40 3.35
N VAL A 157 -7.22 7.67 4.56
CA VAL A 157 -8.04 7.76 5.77
C VAL A 157 -8.35 9.21 6.14
N LEU A 158 -9.59 9.47 6.59
CA LEU A 158 -10.01 10.82 6.96
C LEU A 158 -9.42 11.31 8.30
N LYS A 159 -9.05 10.38 9.20
CA LYS A 159 -8.55 10.66 10.54
C LYS A 159 -7.20 9.96 10.77
N PRO A 160 -6.11 10.49 10.21
CA PRO A 160 -4.80 9.85 10.27
C PRO A 160 -4.28 9.69 11.71
N GLU A 161 -4.65 10.59 12.62
CA GLU A 161 -4.29 10.50 14.04
C GLU A 161 -4.90 9.26 14.73
N LEU A 162 -6.14 8.91 14.38
CA LEU A 162 -6.78 7.70 14.90
C LEU A 162 -6.15 6.45 14.30
N PHE A 163 -5.87 6.48 13.00
CA PHE A 163 -5.21 5.40 12.29
C PHE A 163 -3.85 5.07 12.90
N VAL A 164 -2.97 6.07 13.08
CA VAL A 164 -1.65 5.87 13.71
C VAL A 164 -1.78 5.32 15.13
N ARG A 165 -2.70 5.89 15.93
CA ARG A 165 -2.98 5.39 17.28
C ARG A 165 -3.41 3.93 17.30
N ASP A 166 -4.24 3.51 16.34
CA ASP A 166 -4.72 2.14 16.27
C ASP A 166 -3.60 1.17 15.86
N LEU A 167 -2.68 1.57 14.94
CA LEU A 167 -1.47 0.79 14.63
C LEU A 167 -0.56 0.63 15.86
N ILE A 168 -0.38 1.70 16.64
CA ILE A 168 0.43 1.69 17.87
C ILE A 168 -0.15 0.70 18.90
N LYS A 169 -1.47 0.74 19.13
CA LYS A 169 -2.14 -0.11 20.13
C LYS A 169 -1.98 -1.61 19.89
N ILE A 170 -1.85 -2.02 18.64
CA ILE A 170 -1.72 -3.42 18.25
C ILE A 170 -0.26 -3.82 17.98
N SER A 171 0.69 -2.91 18.21
CA SER A 171 2.12 -3.14 18.07
C SER A 171 2.77 -3.46 19.42
N LYS A 172 3.67 -4.46 19.42
CA LYS A 172 4.53 -4.79 20.59
C LYS A 172 5.86 -4.05 20.55
N LYS A 173 6.39 -3.78 19.33
CA LYS A 173 7.76 -3.26 19.18
C LYS A 173 7.89 -2.22 18.11
N TYR A 174 7.36 -2.50 16.89
CA TYR A 174 7.63 -1.68 15.72
C TYR A 174 6.36 -1.36 14.94
N VAL A 175 6.27 -0.12 14.48
CA VAL A 175 5.30 0.33 13.50
C VAL A 175 6.05 0.85 12.29
N ILE A 176 5.70 0.38 11.10
CA ILE A 176 6.23 0.90 9.83
C ILE A 176 5.06 1.37 8.99
N ILE A 177 5.10 2.64 8.59
CA ILE A 177 4.14 3.24 7.67
C ILE A 177 4.90 3.65 6.42
N GLN A 178 4.39 3.25 5.26
CA GLN A 178 4.91 3.64 3.96
C GLN A 178 3.79 4.28 3.15
N CYS A 179 4.07 5.40 2.50
CA CYS A 179 3.08 6.12 1.69
C CYS A 179 3.75 7.06 0.69
N PRO A 180 3.00 7.61 -0.29
CA PRO A 180 3.52 8.60 -1.22
C PRO A 180 4.08 9.80 -0.48
N TRP A 181 5.24 10.32 -0.93
CA TRP A 181 5.90 11.48 -0.36
C TRP A 181 5.65 12.71 -1.20
N LYS A 182 5.14 13.79 -0.59
CA LYS A 182 4.93 15.10 -1.23
C LYS A 182 4.14 15.03 -2.55
N GLU A 183 3.12 14.17 -2.57
CA GLU A 183 2.16 14.22 -3.66
C GLU A 183 1.24 15.43 -3.47
N TYR A 184 1.16 16.27 -4.48
CA TYR A 184 0.36 17.49 -4.47
C TYR A 184 -0.77 17.43 -5.50
N HIS A 185 -1.76 18.26 -5.28
CA HIS A 185 -2.78 18.54 -6.28
C HIS A 185 -2.13 19.08 -7.58
N PRO A 186 -2.72 18.88 -8.76
CA PRO A 186 -2.17 19.38 -10.03
C PRO A 186 -1.90 20.89 -10.11
N ASP A 187 -2.54 21.68 -9.25
CA ASP A 187 -2.29 23.13 -9.09
C ASP A 187 -1.18 23.49 -8.10
N GLY A 188 -0.48 22.48 -7.58
CA GLY A 188 0.62 22.63 -6.63
C GLY A 188 0.21 22.79 -5.16
N LYS A 189 -1.09 22.76 -4.85
CA LYS A 189 -1.58 22.83 -3.46
C LYS A 189 -1.56 21.47 -2.79
N ASN A 190 -1.62 21.49 -1.46
CA ASN A 190 -1.78 20.27 -0.68
C ASN A 190 -3.11 19.59 -1.00
N ILE A 191 -3.08 18.26 -1.07
CA ILE A 191 -4.27 17.41 -1.09
C ILE A 191 -4.86 17.44 0.33
N THR A 192 -6.15 17.70 0.42
CA THR A 192 -6.89 17.72 1.69
C THR A 192 -8.21 16.94 1.54
N PRO A 193 -8.87 16.55 2.64
CA PRO A 193 -10.18 15.90 2.56
C PRO A 193 -11.26 16.69 1.83
N GLU A 194 -11.14 18.04 1.85
CA GLU A 194 -12.06 18.95 1.14
C GLU A 194 -11.73 19.07 -0.34
N ASN A 195 -10.46 18.77 -0.73
CA ASN A 195 -9.98 18.80 -2.10
C ASN A 195 -9.11 17.56 -2.39
N PRO A 196 -9.71 16.36 -2.47
CA PRO A 196 -8.99 15.12 -2.67
C PRO A 196 -8.56 14.94 -4.13
N VAL A 197 -7.48 14.18 -4.32
CA VAL A 197 -7.02 13.76 -5.66
C VAL A 197 -7.22 12.24 -5.78
N SER A 198 -8.11 11.83 -6.65
CA SER A 198 -8.49 10.42 -6.81
C SER A 198 -9.01 9.84 -5.48
N GLU A 199 -8.30 8.89 -4.90
CA GLU A 199 -8.61 8.27 -3.61
C GLU A 199 -7.81 8.87 -2.44
N HIS A 200 -6.83 9.80 -2.69
CA HIS A 200 -5.96 10.40 -1.68
C HIS A 200 -6.61 11.63 -1.03
N PHE A 201 -6.58 11.68 0.28
CA PHE A 201 -7.10 12.79 1.09
C PHE A 201 -6.00 13.69 1.64
N TRP A 202 -4.73 13.28 1.58
CA TRP A 202 -3.64 13.99 2.22
C TRP A 202 -2.39 14.07 1.35
N THR A 203 -1.79 15.26 1.30
CA THR A 203 -0.37 15.40 1.00
C THR A 203 0.40 14.99 2.24
N ILE A 204 1.27 13.99 2.11
CA ILE A 204 2.15 13.54 3.19
C ILE A 204 3.49 14.27 3.04
N ASP A 205 3.76 15.16 3.96
CA ASP A 205 4.99 15.96 4.06
C ASP A 205 5.47 16.02 5.52
N GLU A 206 6.52 16.79 5.79
CA GLU A 206 7.07 16.95 7.15
C GLU A 206 6.01 17.47 8.13
N GLY A 207 5.19 18.44 7.71
CA GLY A 207 4.12 18.98 8.55
C GLY A 207 3.05 17.96 8.91
N PHE A 208 2.71 17.10 7.96
CA PHE A 208 1.81 15.96 8.21
C PHE A 208 2.43 14.98 9.23
N LEU A 209 3.71 14.61 9.06
CA LEU A 209 4.39 13.69 9.98
C LEU A 209 4.44 14.25 11.40
N GLU A 210 4.83 15.50 11.57
CA GLU A 210 4.90 16.16 12.88
C GLU A 210 3.54 16.17 13.59
N LYS A 211 2.49 16.48 12.84
CA LYS A 211 1.14 16.64 13.38
C LYS A 211 0.47 15.31 13.74
N TYR A 212 0.59 14.31 12.89
CA TYR A 212 -0.23 13.10 12.98
C TYR A 212 0.53 11.83 13.39
N VAL A 213 1.86 11.78 13.17
CA VAL A 213 2.68 10.61 13.48
C VAL A 213 3.56 10.87 14.70
N PHE A 214 4.43 11.87 14.63
CA PHE A 214 5.44 12.15 15.67
C PHE A 214 4.86 12.76 16.95
N ALA A 215 3.60 13.15 16.92
CA ALA A 215 2.86 13.54 18.11
C ALA A 215 2.75 12.38 19.13
N ASN A 216 2.84 11.13 18.69
CA ASN A 216 2.79 9.95 19.56
C ASN A 216 4.15 9.68 20.21
N LYS A 217 4.32 10.13 21.46
CA LYS A 217 5.60 10.09 22.18
C LYS A 217 5.97 8.74 22.79
N GLU A 218 5.11 7.75 22.74
CA GLU A 218 5.38 6.37 23.17
C GLU A 218 6.39 5.68 22.25
N PHE A 219 6.48 6.13 21.01
CA PHE A 219 7.42 5.64 20.01
C PHE A 219 8.53 6.63 19.73
N GLU A 220 9.72 6.11 19.46
CA GLU A 220 10.80 6.83 18.81
C GLU A 220 10.61 6.72 17.29
N TRP A 221 10.44 7.87 16.63
CA TRP A 221 10.12 7.92 15.21
C TRP A 221 11.31 8.40 14.38
N THR A 222 11.54 7.71 13.29
CA THR A 222 12.46 8.15 12.22
C THR A 222 11.78 7.98 10.86
N TYR A 223 12.27 8.68 9.86
CA TYR A 223 11.79 8.45 8.49
C TYR A 223 12.90 8.58 7.46
N LYS A 224 12.70 7.96 6.32
CA LYS A 224 13.57 8.04 5.14
C LYS A 224 12.70 8.18 3.90
N VAL A 225 13.15 9.02 2.97
CA VAL A 225 12.52 9.15 1.66
C VAL A 225 13.34 8.38 0.64
N GLY A 226 12.68 7.62 -0.21
CA GLY A 226 13.32 6.85 -1.27
C GLY A 226 12.43 6.71 -2.48
N VAL A 227 13.03 6.55 -3.64
CA VAL A 227 12.31 6.25 -4.88
C VAL A 227 12.06 4.75 -4.96
N VAL A 228 10.79 4.37 -5.14
CA VAL A 228 10.42 2.99 -5.44
C VAL A 228 10.21 2.87 -6.94
N PRO A 229 11.11 2.16 -7.65
CA PRO A 229 10.93 1.91 -9.07
C PRO A 229 9.59 1.21 -9.32
N MET A 230 8.87 1.59 -10.37
CA MET A 230 7.57 1.02 -10.74
C MET A 230 6.40 1.42 -9.83
N ALA A 231 6.59 2.25 -8.79
CA ALA A 231 5.49 2.94 -8.16
C ALA A 231 4.69 3.73 -9.20
N TRP A 232 3.42 3.95 -8.96
CA TRP A 232 2.59 4.76 -9.84
C TRP A 232 3.25 6.12 -9.98
N GLN A 233 3.53 6.53 -11.21
CA GLN A 233 4.20 7.79 -11.57
C GLN A 233 5.69 7.90 -11.19
N GLY A 234 6.37 6.82 -10.78
CA GLY A 234 7.80 6.87 -10.43
C GLY A 234 8.09 7.72 -9.20
N GLY A 235 7.11 7.83 -8.29
CA GLY A 235 7.12 8.76 -7.18
C GLY A 235 8.03 8.34 -6.02
N GLU A 236 8.38 9.34 -5.23
CA GLU A 236 9.04 9.13 -3.95
C GLU A 236 8.05 8.53 -2.95
N GLN A 237 8.57 7.66 -2.11
CA GLN A 237 7.85 7.10 -0.96
C GLN A 237 8.57 7.51 0.31
N VAL A 238 7.81 7.80 1.36
CA VAL A 238 8.34 7.93 2.71
C VAL A 238 8.17 6.63 3.45
N PHE A 239 9.24 6.20 4.12
CA PHE A 239 9.31 5.04 5.01
C PHE A 239 9.44 5.58 6.43
N ILE A 240 8.40 5.45 7.22
CA ILE A 240 8.29 5.97 8.58
C ILE A 240 8.47 4.77 9.51
N PHE A 241 9.47 4.81 10.34
CA PHE A 241 9.80 3.73 11.28
C PHE A 241 9.60 4.22 12.71
N GLY A 242 8.74 3.54 13.44
CA GLY A 242 8.48 3.76 14.86
C GLY A 242 8.94 2.56 15.69
N LYS A 243 9.69 2.82 16.75
CA LYS A 243 10.14 1.84 17.73
C LYS A 243 9.57 2.21 19.09
N LEU A 244 8.93 1.24 19.78
CA LEU A 244 8.44 1.42 21.14
C LEU A 244 9.62 1.69 22.07
N LYS A 245 9.51 2.72 22.92
CA LYS A 245 10.53 3.13 23.88
C LYS A 245 10.66 2.15 25.04
#